data_136ae64524e08ae487fd67f3c83170f5
#
_entry.id   136ae64524e08ae487fd67f3c83170f5
#
_cell.length_a   1.000
_cell.length_b   1.000
_cell.length_c   1.000
_cell.angle_alpha   90.00
_cell.angle_beta   90.00
_cell.angle_gamma   90.00
#
_symmetry.space_group_name_H-M   'P 1'
#
loop_
_entity.id
_entity.type
_entity.pdbx_description
1 polymer ?
#
loop_
_entity_poly.entity_id
_entity_poly.type
_entity_poly.pdbx_seq_one_letter_code
_entity_poly.pdbx_strand_id
1 'polypeptide(L)'
;MKPDVLATNVKNPAVVRRTPEEEIEQIAEFLGKVDLFKKLSRKSLEILATRVHLVSIPDGHVLRENDPTDGLYIIKSGMARVTKPAATGKLQVDLATLRRGNAFGEIGLIDGLPRSANVTATEPMECYYLPRPVFLTAMEENPEIAVGMLPALAAMVRNADQVAQTLLTMFSKEN
;
A
#
# COMPACT_ATOMS: atom_id res chain seq x y z
N MET A 1 -23.61 -45.55 32.53
CA MET A 1 -23.89 -44.19 32.89
C MET A 1 -22.79 -43.34 32.32
N LYS A 2 -23.02 -42.71 31.12
CA LYS A 2 -22.03 -41.84 30.43
C LYS A 2 -22.31 -40.41 30.79
N PRO A 3 -21.31 -39.58 31.09
CA PRO A 3 -21.54 -38.15 31.25
C PRO A 3 -21.65 -37.46 29.89
N ASP A 4 -22.68 -36.69 29.75
CA ASP A 4 -22.97 -35.77 28.64
C ASP A 4 -21.81 -34.79 28.45
N VAL A 5 -21.28 -34.74 27.22
CA VAL A 5 -20.35 -33.71 26.77
C VAL A 5 -21.19 -32.54 26.27
N LEU A 6 -21.27 -31.49 27.07
CA LEU A 6 -21.85 -30.22 26.69
C LEU A 6 -21.14 -29.67 25.43
N ALA A 7 -21.87 -29.70 24.33
CA ALA A 7 -21.49 -29.01 23.11
C ALA A 7 -21.46 -27.50 23.39
N THR A 8 -20.29 -26.91 23.48
CA THR A 8 -20.08 -25.47 23.45
C THR A 8 -20.49 -24.93 22.10
N ASN A 9 -21.64 -24.30 22.07
CA ASN A 9 -22.21 -23.62 20.90
C ASN A 9 -21.34 -22.36 20.60
N VAL A 10 -20.33 -22.51 19.77
CA VAL A 10 -19.60 -21.37 19.23
C VAL A 10 -20.55 -20.62 18.30
N LYS A 11 -21.17 -19.56 18.81
CA LYS A 11 -21.95 -18.62 18.02
C LYS A 11 -21.05 -18.10 16.89
N ASN A 12 -21.33 -18.56 15.68
CA ASN A 12 -20.73 -18.01 14.47
C ASN A 12 -21.03 -16.48 14.49
N PRO A 13 -20.02 -15.61 14.44
CA PRO A 13 -20.28 -14.18 14.41
C PRO A 13 -21.16 -13.91 13.19
N ALA A 14 -22.27 -13.21 13.40
CA ALA A 14 -23.20 -12.86 12.33
C ALA A 14 -22.41 -12.17 11.21
N VAL A 15 -22.40 -12.76 10.03
CA VAL A 15 -21.83 -12.12 8.84
C VAL A 15 -22.73 -10.94 8.54
N VAL A 16 -22.32 -9.76 8.95
CA VAL A 16 -23.01 -8.51 8.62
C VAL A 16 -22.86 -8.34 7.12
N ARG A 17 -23.91 -8.65 6.36
CA ARG A 17 -23.98 -8.37 4.92
C ARG A 17 -24.12 -6.86 4.78
N ARG A 18 -23.08 -6.23 4.24
CA ARG A 18 -23.06 -4.80 3.90
C ARG A 18 -23.67 -4.59 2.53
N THR A 19 -24.27 -3.42 2.32
CA THR A 19 -24.66 -3.00 0.98
C THR A 19 -23.43 -2.59 0.18
N PRO A 20 -23.47 -2.62 -1.16
CA PRO A 20 -22.37 -2.13 -1.99
C PRO A 20 -21.97 -0.69 -1.66
N GLU A 21 -22.94 0.18 -1.34
CA GLU A 21 -22.68 1.56 -0.95
C GLU A 21 -21.93 1.66 0.38
N GLU A 22 -22.31 0.89 1.39
CA GLU A 22 -21.62 0.84 2.68
C GLU A 22 -20.18 0.31 2.55
N GLU A 23 -19.96 -0.62 1.63
CA GLU A 23 -18.62 -1.15 1.35
C GLU A 23 -17.75 -0.08 0.69
N ILE A 24 -18.25 0.62 -0.34
CA ILE A 24 -17.56 1.72 -1.01
C ILE A 24 -17.22 2.83 -0.01
N GLU A 25 -18.15 3.20 0.86
CA GLU A 25 -17.95 4.22 1.89
C GLU A 25 -16.79 3.84 2.83
N GLN A 26 -16.75 2.60 3.30
CA GLN A 26 -15.69 2.12 4.18
C GLN A 26 -14.32 2.07 3.49
N ILE A 27 -14.27 1.65 2.22
CA ILE A 27 -13.05 1.66 1.43
C ILE A 27 -12.59 3.11 1.24
N ALA A 28 -13.48 4.03 0.87
CA ALA A 28 -13.15 5.44 0.69
C ALA A 28 -12.61 6.09 1.98
N GLU A 29 -13.24 5.80 3.13
CA GLU A 29 -12.74 6.25 4.43
C GLU A 29 -11.34 5.68 4.75
N PHE A 30 -11.10 4.41 4.42
CA PHE A 30 -9.80 3.79 4.59
C PHE A 30 -8.74 4.43 3.67
N LEU A 31 -9.05 4.62 2.38
CA LEU A 31 -8.17 5.26 1.41
C LEU A 31 -7.81 6.69 1.82
N GLY A 32 -8.75 7.44 2.41
CA GLY A 32 -8.52 8.80 2.91
C GLY A 32 -7.49 8.90 4.05
N LYS A 33 -7.16 7.77 4.70
CA LYS A 33 -6.11 7.69 5.74
C LYS A 33 -4.73 7.33 5.18
N VAL A 34 -4.65 6.93 3.91
CA VAL A 34 -3.40 6.62 3.22
C VAL A 34 -2.70 7.91 2.81
N ASP A 35 -1.41 8.03 3.12
CA ASP A 35 -0.64 9.26 2.88
C ASP A 35 -0.76 9.78 1.44
N LEU A 36 -0.77 8.87 0.46
CA LEU A 36 -0.89 9.20 -0.96
C LEU A 36 -2.23 9.89 -1.29
N PHE A 37 -3.31 9.55 -0.58
CA PHE A 37 -4.68 9.95 -0.89
C PHE A 37 -5.33 10.88 0.12
N LYS A 38 -4.65 11.19 1.24
CA LYS A 38 -5.22 11.96 2.36
C LYS A 38 -5.67 13.40 2.02
N LYS A 39 -5.29 13.91 0.87
CA LYS A 39 -5.69 15.25 0.38
C LYS A 39 -6.75 15.19 -0.73
N LEU A 40 -7.21 13.99 -1.08
CA LEU A 40 -8.30 13.83 -2.04
C LEU A 40 -9.64 14.24 -1.43
N SER A 41 -10.53 14.73 -2.29
CA SER A 41 -11.93 14.97 -1.92
C SER A 41 -12.65 13.65 -1.63
N ARG A 42 -13.73 13.71 -0.85
CA ARG A 42 -14.58 12.55 -0.60
C ARG A 42 -15.02 11.88 -1.90
N LYS A 43 -15.46 12.68 -2.88
CA LYS A 43 -15.87 12.20 -4.21
C LYS A 43 -14.75 11.44 -4.92
N SER A 44 -13.53 11.99 -4.91
CA SER A 44 -12.35 11.33 -5.52
C SER A 44 -12.02 9.99 -4.82
N LEU A 45 -12.14 9.93 -3.50
CA LEU A 45 -11.94 8.69 -2.72
C LEU A 45 -12.99 7.64 -3.06
N GLU A 46 -14.25 8.01 -3.21
CA GLU A 46 -15.34 7.11 -3.61
C GLU A 46 -15.11 6.56 -5.03
N ILE A 47 -14.66 7.41 -5.96
CA ILE A 47 -14.28 6.99 -7.31
C ILE A 47 -13.17 5.93 -7.26
N LEU A 48 -12.12 6.13 -6.46
CA LEU A 48 -11.06 5.14 -6.30
C LEU A 48 -11.54 3.88 -5.58
N ALA A 49 -12.42 4.03 -4.58
CA ALA A 49 -12.98 2.90 -3.82
C ALA A 49 -13.77 1.92 -4.71
N THR A 50 -14.43 2.40 -5.77
CA THR A 50 -15.10 1.53 -6.74
C THR A 50 -14.15 0.79 -7.68
N ARG A 51 -12.86 1.14 -7.69
CA ARG A 51 -11.86 0.65 -8.65
C ARG A 51 -10.79 -0.24 -8.03
N VAL A 52 -10.72 -0.31 -6.71
CA VAL A 52 -9.80 -1.21 -6.01
C VAL A 52 -10.38 -2.61 -5.85
N HIS A 53 -9.52 -3.60 -5.81
CA HIS A 53 -9.87 -4.99 -5.54
C HIS A 53 -9.20 -5.47 -4.26
N LEU A 54 -9.93 -6.21 -3.42
CA LEU A 54 -9.32 -6.86 -2.27
C LEU A 54 -8.56 -8.11 -2.76
N VAL A 55 -7.26 -8.18 -2.44
CA VAL A 55 -6.40 -9.31 -2.76
C VAL A 55 -5.74 -9.84 -1.49
N SER A 56 -5.65 -11.17 -1.38
CA SER A 56 -4.92 -11.85 -0.31
C SER A 56 -3.54 -12.22 -0.82
N ILE A 57 -2.52 -11.91 -0.05
CA ILE A 57 -1.12 -12.12 -0.38
C ILE A 57 -0.52 -13.01 0.73
N PRO A 58 -0.05 -14.24 0.43
CA PRO A 58 0.62 -15.07 1.41
C PRO A 58 1.94 -14.42 1.84
N ASP A 59 2.54 -14.91 2.91
CA ASP A 59 3.90 -14.58 3.25
C ASP A 59 4.86 -14.93 2.11
N GLY A 60 5.93 -14.16 1.98
CA GLY A 60 6.93 -14.32 0.93
C GLY A 60 7.03 -13.11 0.00
N HIS A 61 7.61 -13.34 -1.16
CA HIS A 61 7.97 -12.26 -2.09
C HIS A 61 6.76 -11.76 -2.88
N VAL A 62 6.45 -10.47 -2.76
CA VAL A 62 5.30 -9.83 -3.42
C VAL A 62 5.70 -9.16 -4.72
N LEU A 63 6.73 -8.30 -4.68
CA LEU A 63 7.27 -7.57 -5.81
C LEU A 63 8.79 -7.68 -5.80
N ARG A 64 9.40 -7.66 -6.99
CA ARG A 64 10.85 -7.62 -7.13
C ARG A 64 11.29 -6.32 -7.77
N GLU A 65 12.45 -5.82 -7.37
CA GLU A 65 13.12 -4.73 -8.07
C GLU A 65 13.27 -5.08 -9.56
N ASN A 66 13.00 -4.10 -10.42
CA ASN A 66 12.99 -4.21 -11.89
C ASN A 66 11.84 -5.04 -12.49
N ASP A 67 10.91 -5.60 -11.69
CA ASP A 67 9.68 -6.17 -12.25
C ASP A 67 8.83 -5.06 -12.92
N PRO A 68 8.08 -5.40 -13.97
CA PRO A 68 7.12 -4.46 -14.57
C PRO A 68 6.10 -3.95 -13.55
N THR A 69 5.73 -2.68 -13.68
CA THR A 69 4.70 -2.09 -12.83
C THR A 69 3.31 -2.49 -13.31
N ASP A 70 2.53 -3.07 -12.43
CA ASP A 70 1.14 -3.51 -12.65
C ASP A 70 0.10 -2.65 -11.93
N GLY A 71 0.43 -2.10 -10.75
CA GLY A 71 -0.49 -1.30 -9.94
C GLY A 71 0.07 -0.93 -8.57
N LEU A 72 -0.82 -0.38 -7.74
CA LEU A 72 -0.59 0.02 -6.36
C LEU A 72 -1.22 -1.00 -5.42
N TYR A 73 -0.51 -1.32 -4.36
CA TYR A 73 -1.01 -2.13 -3.26
C TYR A 73 -1.12 -1.28 -1.99
N ILE A 74 -2.25 -1.33 -1.31
CA ILE A 74 -2.52 -0.59 -0.08
C ILE A 74 -2.83 -1.61 1.01
N ILE A 75 -1.99 -1.70 2.03
CA ILE A 75 -2.09 -2.73 3.06
C ILE A 75 -3.32 -2.49 3.95
N LYS A 76 -4.29 -3.39 3.87
CA LYS A 76 -5.46 -3.43 4.75
C LYS A 76 -5.16 -4.17 6.05
N SER A 77 -4.38 -5.25 5.98
CA SER A 77 -3.89 -6.02 7.13
C SER A 77 -2.60 -6.74 6.77
N GLY A 78 -1.81 -7.10 7.78
CA GLY A 78 -0.52 -7.74 7.60
C GLY A 78 0.63 -6.74 7.50
N MET A 79 1.82 -7.25 7.15
CA MET A 79 3.06 -6.49 7.17
C MET A 79 4.00 -6.92 6.03
N ALA A 80 4.74 -5.96 5.47
CA ALA A 80 5.76 -6.21 4.47
C ALA A 80 7.05 -5.45 4.78
N ARG A 81 8.17 -5.99 4.26
CA ARG A 81 9.49 -5.38 4.33
C ARG A 81 9.89 -4.90 2.93
N VAL A 82 10.40 -3.68 2.85
CA VAL A 82 10.97 -3.12 1.64
C VAL A 82 12.49 -3.25 1.72
N THR A 83 13.08 -3.88 0.72
CA THR A 83 14.54 -4.08 0.65
C THR A 83 15.07 -3.70 -0.71
N LYS A 84 16.37 -3.40 -0.76
CA LYS A 84 17.11 -3.15 -1.99
C LYS A 84 18.47 -3.84 -1.93
N PRO A 85 18.97 -4.40 -3.05
CA PRO A 85 20.33 -4.91 -3.08
C PRO A 85 21.33 -3.79 -2.76
N ALA A 86 22.30 -4.07 -1.89
CA ALA A 86 23.44 -3.18 -1.70
C ALA A 86 24.25 -3.06 -3.01
N ALA A 87 25.02 -1.98 -3.15
CA ALA A 87 25.84 -1.75 -4.34
C ALA A 87 26.78 -2.93 -4.65
N THR A 88 27.17 -3.73 -3.67
CA THR A 88 27.98 -4.95 -3.83
C THR A 88 27.18 -6.16 -4.34
N GLY A 89 25.85 -6.06 -4.41
CA GLY A 89 24.94 -7.13 -4.84
C GLY A 89 24.84 -8.33 -3.88
N LYS A 90 25.63 -8.40 -2.82
CA LYS A 90 25.69 -9.55 -1.89
C LYS A 90 24.78 -9.44 -0.66
N LEU A 91 24.34 -8.24 -0.34
CA LEU A 91 23.54 -7.95 0.84
C LEU A 91 22.25 -7.24 0.43
N GLN A 92 21.18 -7.46 1.20
CA GLN A 92 19.95 -6.69 1.12
C GLN A 92 19.97 -5.62 2.19
N VAL A 93 19.62 -4.39 1.81
CA VAL A 93 19.45 -3.27 2.73
C VAL A 93 17.97 -3.10 3.02
N ASP A 94 17.60 -3.12 4.30
CA ASP A 94 16.24 -2.83 4.73
C ASP A 94 15.98 -1.32 4.61
N LEU A 95 14.98 -0.95 3.81
CA LEU A 95 14.59 0.43 3.58
C LEU A 95 13.41 0.84 4.48
N ALA A 96 12.41 -0.03 4.63
CA ALA A 96 11.21 0.25 5.40
C ALA A 96 10.46 -1.02 5.80
N THR A 97 9.67 -0.90 6.86
CA THR A 97 8.62 -1.86 7.20
C THR A 97 7.26 -1.21 6.96
N LEU A 98 6.44 -1.85 6.13
CA LEU A 98 5.12 -1.39 5.76
C LEU A 98 4.04 -2.15 6.53
N ARG A 99 3.01 -1.43 6.97
CA ARG A 99 1.90 -1.93 7.79
C ARG A 99 0.57 -1.40 7.27
N ARG A 100 -0.52 -1.77 7.95
CA ARG A 100 -1.86 -1.25 7.65
C ARG A 100 -1.86 0.26 7.39
N GLY A 101 -2.44 0.67 6.26
CA GLY A 101 -2.52 2.06 5.80
C GLY A 101 -1.32 2.53 4.98
N ASN A 102 -0.21 1.75 4.92
CA ASN A 102 0.85 2.05 3.99
C ASN A 102 0.51 1.51 2.59
N ALA A 103 1.08 2.16 1.59
CA ALA A 103 1.00 1.74 0.20
C ALA A 103 2.39 1.44 -0.35
N PHE A 104 2.47 0.59 -1.37
CA PHE A 104 3.70 0.32 -2.11
C PHE A 104 3.41 0.13 -3.61
N GLY A 105 4.43 0.42 -4.42
CA GLY A 105 4.31 0.43 -5.88
C GLY A 105 3.82 1.76 -6.45
N GLU A 106 3.75 2.80 -5.62
CA GLU A 106 3.27 4.14 -5.97
C GLU A 106 4.14 4.83 -7.01
N ILE A 107 5.46 4.63 -6.99
CA ILE A 107 6.37 5.25 -7.94
C ILE A 107 6.05 4.73 -9.34
N GLY A 108 6.09 3.42 -9.55
CA GLY A 108 5.78 2.82 -10.83
C GLY A 108 4.33 3.01 -11.27
N LEU A 109 3.38 3.17 -10.32
CA LEU A 109 2.00 3.53 -10.66
C LEU A 109 1.96 4.86 -11.43
N ILE A 110 2.79 5.83 -11.04
CA ILE A 110 2.80 7.20 -11.57
C ILE A 110 3.63 7.28 -12.86
N ASP A 111 4.89 6.83 -12.82
CA ASP A 111 5.83 7.00 -13.93
C ASP A 111 5.83 5.84 -14.94
N GLY A 112 5.28 4.68 -14.56
CA GLY A 112 5.24 3.48 -15.41
C GLY A 112 6.58 2.77 -15.54
N LEU A 113 7.59 3.18 -14.78
CA LEU A 113 8.90 2.53 -14.78
C LEU A 113 8.88 1.24 -13.92
N PRO A 114 9.85 0.35 -14.10
CA PRO A 114 9.98 -0.85 -13.30
C PRO A 114 10.05 -0.58 -11.79
N ARG A 115 9.72 -1.59 -10.98
CA ARG A 115 9.72 -1.50 -9.52
C ARG A 115 11.09 -1.06 -8.99
N SER A 116 11.10 -0.09 -8.07
CA SER A 116 12.31 0.53 -7.53
C SER A 116 12.95 -0.25 -6.39
N ALA A 117 12.26 -1.23 -5.81
CA ALA A 117 12.72 -2.03 -4.68
C ALA A 117 11.97 -3.38 -4.60
N ASN A 118 12.52 -4.29 -3.80
CA ASN A 118 11.81 -5.52 -3.44
C ASN A 118 10.82 -5.24 -2.30
N VAL A 119 9.64 -5.87 -2.36
CA VAL A 119 8.67 -5.89 -1.26
C VAL A 119 8.36 -7.35 -0.95
N THR A 120 8.56 -7.75 0.31
CA THR A 120 8.33 -9.11 0.79
C THR A 120 7.33 -9.07 1.94
N ALA A 121 6.22 -9.80 1.80
CA ALA A 121 5.28 -10.03 2.89
C ALA A 121 5.99 -10.81 4.01
N THR A 122 5.94 -10.32 5.25
CA THR A 122 6.52 -10.98 6.42
C THR A 122 5.48 -11.74 7.24
N GLU A 123 4.23 -11.63 6.86
CA GLU A 123 3.07 -12.36 7.34
C GLU A 123 1.97 -12.31 6.27
N PRO A 124 0.94 -13.16 6.31
CA PRO A 124 -0.17 -13.07 5.36
C PRO A 124 -0.81 -11.69 5.39
N MET A 125 -1.03 -11.11 4.19
CA MET A 125 -1.57 -9.76 4.03
C MET A 125 -2.88 -9.78 3.26
N GLU A 126 -3.74 -8.80 3.56
CA GLU A 126 -4.79 -8.34 2.66
C GLU A 126 -4.45 -6.94 2.17
N CYS A 127 -4.56 -6.72 0.87
CA CYS A 127 -4.33 -5.42 0.26
C CYS A 127 -5.50 -5.00 -0.62
N TYR A 128 -5.78 -3.72 -0.65
CA TYR A 128 -6.52 -3.14 -1.78
C TYR A 128 -5.54 -2.92 -2.92
N TYR A 129 -5.82 -3.56 -4.04
CA TYR A 129 -5.03 -3.45 -5.26
C TYR A 129 -5.72 -2.53 -6.26
N LEU A 130 -4.99 -1.55 -6.78
CA LEU A 130 -5.44 -0.61 -7.80
C LEU A 130 -4.59 -0.81 -9.07
N PRO A 131 -5.13 -1.44 -10.12
CA PRO A 131 -4.41 -1.63 -11.38
C PRO A 131 -4.02 -0.29 -12.02
N ARG A 132 -2.79 -0.20 -12.53
CA ARG A 132 -2.27 1.03 -13.14
C ARG A 132 -3.16 1.58 -14.28
N PRO A 133 -3.62 0.78 -15.26
CA PRO A 133 -4.50 1.30 -16.31
C PRO A 133 -5.80 1.90 -15.75
N VAL A 134 -6.39 1.25 -14.74
CA VAL A 134 -7.61 1.72 -14.09
C VAL A 134 -7.40 3.03 -13.35
N PHE A 135 -6.23 3.17 -12.68
CA PHE A 135 -5.84 4.41 -12.02
C PHE A 135 -5.64 5.56 -13.02
N LEU A 136 -4.96 5.32 -14.14
CA LEU A 136 -4.76 6.33 -15.18
C LEU A 136 -6.09 6.81 -15.76
N THR A 137 -6.99 5.89 -16.09
CA THR A 137 -8.36 6.23 -16.54
C THR A 137 -9.11 7.06 -15.49
N ALA A 138 -8.98 6.70 -14.19
CA ALA A 138 -9.61 7.46 -13.13
C ALA A 138 -9.11 8.91 -13.06
N MET A 139 -7.82 9.14 -13.27
CA MET A 139 -7.24 10.49 -13.31
C MET A 139 -7.63 11.27 -14.59
N GLU A 140 -7.74 10.62 -15.72
CA GLU A 140 -8.20 11.24 -16.97
C GLU A 140 -9.65 11.69 -16.87
N GLU A 141 -10.52 10.87 -16.31
CA GLU A 141 -11.93 11.17 -16.08
C GLU A 141 -12.15 12.19 -14.95
N ASN A 142 -11.24 12.23 -13.95
CA ASN A 142 -11.37 13.06 -12.76
C ASN A 142 -10.00 13.68 -12.41
N PRO A 143 -9.58 14.75 -13.10
CA PRO A 143 -8.26 15.36 -12.94
C PRO A 143 -7.96 15.84 -11.51
N GLU A 144 -8.98 16.13 -10.70
CA GLU A 144 -8.81 16.47 -9.29
C GLU A 144 -8.12 15.37 -8.46
N ILE A 145 -8.15 14.12 -8.90
CA ILE A 145 -7.42 13.01 -8.27
C ILE A 145 -5.91 13.29 -8.39
N ALA A 146 -5.44 13.59 -9.59
CA ALA A 146 -4.03 13.91 -9.83
C ALA A 146 -3.59 15.15 -9.02
N VAL A 147 -4.37 16.22 -9.07
CA VAL A 147 -4.08 17.45 -8.31
C VAL A 147 -4.02 17.21 -6.81
N GLY A 148 -4.96 16.42 -6.28
CA GLY A 148 -5.01 16.08 -4.86
C GLY A 148 -3.84 15.22 -4.37
N MET A 149 -3.17 14.50 -5.27
CA MET A 149 -1.98 13.70 -4.95
C MET A 149 -0.67 14.51 -4.93
N LEU A 150 -0.60 15.67 -5.59
CA LEU A 150 0.61 16.48 -5.68
C LEU A 150 1.26 16.79 -4.31
N PRO A 151 0.51 17.15 -3.24
CA PRO A 151 1.12 17.38 -1.94
C PRO A 151 1.82 16.15 -1.36
N ALA A 152 1.28 14.95 -1.57
CA ALA A 152 1.89 13.71 -1.12
C ALA A 152 3.19 13.42 -1.89
N LEU A 153 3.18 13.58 -3.20
CA LEU A 153 4.37 13.42 -4.05
C LEU A 153 5.46 14.43 -3.68
N ALA A 154 5.10 15.69 -3.46
CA ALA A 154 6.03 16.70 -2.99
C ALA A 154 6.62 16.37 -1.60
N ALA A 155 5.85 15.75 -0.71
CA ALA A 155 6.34 15.28 0.58
C ALA A 155 7.35 14.13 0.41
N MET A 156 7.11 13.20 -0.50
CA MET A 156 8.05 12.11 -0.80
C MET A 156 9.40 12.63 -1.29
N VAL A 157 9.41 13.63 -2.19
CA VAL A 157 10.63 14.27 -2.67
C VAL A 157 11.38 14.95 -1.51
N ARG A 158 10.69 15.75 -0.69
CA ARG A 158 11.31 16.40 0.48
C ARG A 158 11.91 15.40 1.48
N ASN A 159 11.24 14.28 1.71
CA ASN A 159 11.76 13.23 2.59
C ASN A 159 13.04 12.60 2.01
N ALA A 160 13.09 12.36 0.71
CA ALA A 160 14.27 11.83 0.05
C ALA A 160 15.46 12.80 0.16
N ASP A 161 15.25 14.10 -0.08
CA ASP A 161 16.27 15.14 0.09
C ASP A 161 16.81 15.20 1.53
N GLN A 162 15.92 15.09 2.52
CA GLN A 162 16.31 15.13 3.93
C GLN A 162 17.17 13.92 4.32
N VAL A 163 16.84 12.74 3.83
CA VAL A 163 17.65 11.53 4.03
C VAL A 163 19.02 11.70 3.39
N ALA A 164 19.08 12.20 2.15
CA ALA A 164 20.33 12.45 1.44
C ALA A 164 21.23 13.44 2.20
N GLN A 165 20.68 14.57 2.68
CA GLN A 165 21.41 15.56 3.47
C GLN A 165 21.94 14.96 4.78
N THR A 166 21.14 14.15 5.47
CA THR A 166 21.55 13.48 6.71
C THR A 166 22.76 12.58 6.47
N LEU A 167 22.72 11.76 5.43
CA LEU A 167 23.82 10.88 5.05
C LEU A 167 25.09 11.67 4.72
N LEU A 168 24.99 12.72 3.90
CA LEU A 168 26.13 13.58 3.56
C LEU A 168 26.76 14.21 4.81
N THR A 169 25.93 14.64 5.78
CA THR A 169 26.41 15.22 7.04
C THR A 169 27.15 14.19 7.91
N MET A 170 26.69 12.94 7.93
CA MET A 170 27.37 11.87 8.66
C MET A 170 28.75 11.57 8.08
N PHE A 171 28.86 11.43 6.76
CA PHE A 171 30.15 11.18 6.09
C PHE A 171 31.11 12.37 6.15
N SER A 172 30.61 13.61 6.26
CA SER A 172 31.45 14.80 6.37
C SER A 172 32.06 15.01 7.76
N LYS A 173 31.56 14.33 8.79
CA LYS A 173 32.09 14.42 10.16
C LYS A 173 33.20 13.40 10.47
N GLU A 174 33.41 12.43 9.57
CA GLU A 174 34.44 11.38 9.72
C GLU A 174 35.78 11.72 9.03
N ASN A 175 35.87 12.89 8.39
CA ASN A 175 37.08 13.46 7.81
C ASN A 175 37.47 14.74 8.56
#